data_1b2f7df220359b52100f312df24f92f8
#
_entry.id   1b2f7df220359b52100f312df24f92f8
#
_cell.length_a   1.000
_cell.length_b   1.000
_cell.length_c   1.000
_cell.angle_alpha   90.00
_cell.angle_beta   90.00
_cell.angle_gamma   90.00
#
_symmetry.space_group_name_H-M   'P 1'
#
loop_
_entity.id
_entity.type
_entity.pdbx_description
1 polymer ?
#
loop_
_entity_poly.entity_id
_entity_poly.type
_entity_poly.pdbx_seq_one_letter_code
_entity_poly.pdbx_strand_id
1 'polypeptide(L)'
;MPELPEVEVTRLSFADRIANARVTEVRVGKPLRWPLGIKPASLVGRKILAVRRRGKYLLMDLDRGLLLWHLGMSGSLSFSPISSFANLPAQAHDHFDLHTSHGLLRLNDPRRFGAVVYAESETSAIAQKLLGHLGVEPLDGRFDLDAFHKALKQRSAAIKQVLLAGDIVVGVGNIYASEALFISGIRPTVSAKRISRLRAERLRTAIIDVLARAVAKGGSTLRDFSNADGNAGYFQLEANVYDREGQPCRQCSQLIKRLVQGQRATYYCASCQKN
;
A
#
# COMPACT_ATOMS: atom_id res chain seq x y z
N MET A 1 8.75 0.45 0.15
CA MET A 1 7.57 0.51 -0.75
C MET A 1 6.34 0.64 0.13
N PRO A 2 5.55 1.68 -0.02
CA PRO A 2 4.31 1.80 0.71
C PRO A 2 3.41 0.58 0.49
N GLU A 3 2.96 -0.04 1.58
CA GLU A 3 2.00 -1.14 1.61
C GLU A 3 0.61 -0.58 1.99
N LEU A 4 -0.39 -1.42 2.27
CA LEU A 4 -1.74 -0.94 2.59
C LEU A 4 -1.77 0.10 3.75
N PRO A 5 -1.09 -0.13 4.88
CA PRO A 5 -1.14 0.83 5.98
C PRO A 5 -0.58 2.20 5.62
N GLU A 6 0.55 2.28 4.92
CA GLU A 6 1.15 3.54 4.50
C GLU A 6 0.24 4.30 3.54
N VAL A 7 -0.39 3.60 2.61
CA VAL A 7 -1.34 4.19 1.65
C VAL A 7 -2.60 4.70 2.37
N GLU A 8 -3.11 3.95 3.36
CA GLU A 8 -4.28 4.36 4.15
C GLU A 8 -3.97 5.59 5.03
N VAL A 9 -2.85 5.58 5.72
CA VAL A 9 -2.40 6.73 6.52
C VAL A 9 -2.20 7.97 5.65
N THR A 10 -1.59 7.81 4.47
CA THR A 10 -1.49 8.91 3.50
C THR A 10 -2.87 9.42 3.10
N ARG A 11 -3.83 8.53 2.78
CA ARG A 11 -5.21 8.92 2.47
C ARG A 11 -5.84 9.73 3.58
N LEU A 12 -5.79 9.22 4.81
CA LEU A 12 -6.39 9.86 5.99
C LEU A 12 -5.81 11.25 6.26
N SER A 13 -4.55 11.50 5.94
CA SER A 13 -3.91 12.79 6.21
C SER A 13 -4.40 13.94 5.32
N PHE A 14 -5.00 13.66 4.16
CA PHE A 14 -5.42 14.73 3.25
C PHE A 14 -6.84 14.59 2.67
N ALA A 15 -7.47 13.41 2.73
CA ALA A 15 -8.71 13.13 2.03
C ALA A 15 -9.84 14.12 2.35
N ASP A 16 -10.06 14.41 3.63
CA ASP A 16 -11.12 15.34 4.08
C ASP A 16 -10.77 16.79 3.72
N ARG A 17 -9.48 17.12 3.68
CA ARG A 17 -8.99 18.46 3.36
C ARG A 17 -9.15 18.83 1.89
N ILE A 18 -9.11 17.84 1.00
CA ILE A 18 -9.24 18.02 -0.45
C ILE A 18 -10.66 17.73 -0.97
N ALA A 19 -11.51 17.12 -0.15
CA ALA A 19 -12.89 16.82 -0.51
C ALA A 19 -13.65 18.09 -0.91
N ASN A 20 -14.47 17.98 -1.96
CA ASN A 20 -15.23 19.07 -2.57
C ASN A 20 -14.38 20.19 -3.23
N ALA A 21 -13.05 20.11 -3.21
CA ALA A 21 -12.20 21.05 -3.93
C ALA A 21 -12.39 20.95 -5.45
N ARG A 22 -12.11 22.05 -6.16
CA ARG A 22 -12.01 22.07 -7.61
C ARG A 22 -10.56 22.12 -8.05
N VAL A 23 -10.23 21.33 -9.05
CA VAL A 23 -8.90 21.37 -9.70
C VAL A 23 -8.74 22.71 -10.40
N THR A 24 -7.67 23.44 -10.09
CA THR A 24 -7.36 24.73 -10.68
C THR A 24 -6.22 24.67 -11.70
N GLU A 25 -5.25 23.77 -11.48
CA GLU A 25 -4.11 23.56 -12.36
C GLU A 25 -3.56 22.13 -12.18
N VAL A 26 -2.96 21.59 -13.22
CA VAL A 26 -2.25 20.30 -13.17
C VAL A 26 -0.89 20.44 -13.80
N ARG A 27 0.16 20.20 -13.03
CA ARG A 27 1.53 20.09 -13.53
C ARG A 27 1.95 18.62 -13.60
N VAL A 28 2.49 18.24 -14.75
CA VAL A 28 3.11 16.91 -14.94
C VAL A 28 4.62 17.12 -15.14
N GLY A 29 5.41 16.49 -14.30
CA GLY A 29 6.87 16.51 -14.37
C GLY A 29 7.43 15.41 -15.29
N LYS A 30 8.53 14.78 -14.85
CA LYS A 30 9.12 13.65 -15.61
C LYS A 30 8.14 12.46 -15.64
N PRO A 31 8.16 11.63 -16.73
CA PRO A 31 7.27 10.49 -16.87
C PRO A 31 7.35 9.54 -15.67
N LEU A 32 6.19 9.18 -15.14
CA LEU A 32 5.99 8.12 -14.17
C LEU A 32 5.83 6.77 -14.86
N ARG A 33 5.60 5.69 -14.08
CA ARG A 33 5.46 4.32 -14.60
C ARG A 33 4.37 4.17 -15.67
N TRP A 34 3.27 4.90 -15.53
CA TRP A 34 2.13 4.90 -16.45
C TRP A 34 1.79 6.33 -16.84
N PRO A 35 1.39 6.58 -18.09
CA PRO A 35 0.94 7.90 -18.49
C PRO A 35 -0.37 8.27 -17.79
N LEU A 36 -0.64 9.56 -17.65
CA LEU A 36 -1.90 10.07 -17.08
C LEU A 36 -3.14 9.59 -17.87
N GLY A 37 -3.01 9.37 -19.16
CA GLY A 37 -4.07 8.86 -20.03
C GLY A 37 -4.99 9.91 -20.64
N ILE A 38 -4.93 11.17 -20.16
CA ILE A 38 -5.66 12.33 -20.73
C ILE A 38 -4.75 13.57 -20.72
N LYS A 39 -5.17 14.62 -21.41
CA LYS A 39 -4.50 15.92 -21.33
C LYS A 39 -4.68 16.50 -19.91
N PRO A 40 -3.62 16.98 -19.24
CA PRO A 40 -3.72 17.54 -17.90
C PRO A 40 -4.77 18.64 -17.76
N ALA A 41 -4.89 19.52 -18.78
CA ALA A 41 -5.89 20.58 -18.82
C ALA A 41 -7.35 20.09 -18.74
N SER A 42 -7.63 18.83 -19.12
CA SER A 42 -8.98 18.25 -19.05
C SER A 42 -9.43 17.97 -17.61
N LEU A 43 -8.51 18.01 -16.64
CA LEU A 43 -8.81 17.88 -15.21
C LEU A 43 -9.19 19.22 -14.58
N VAL A 44 -8.80 20.34 -15.18
CA VAL A 44 -9.10 21.69 -14.65
C VAL A 44 -10.61 21.90 -14.60
N GLY A 45 -11.10 22.44 -13.50
CA GLY A 45 -12.52 22.66 -13.21
C GLY A 45 -13.24 21.43 -12.61
N ARG A 46 -12.66 20.22 -12.69
CA ARG A 46 -13.25 19.01 -12.09
C ARG A 46 -13.37 19.15 -10.58
N LYS A 47 -14.48 18.66 -10.03
CA LYS A 47 -14.71 18.61 -8.59
C LYS A 47 -14.23 17.27 -8.04
N ILE A 48 -13.46 17.29 -6.96
CA ILE A 48 -13.06 16.10 -6.20
C ILE A 48 -14.21 15.75 -5.25
N LEU A 49 -14.75 14.54 -5.37
CA LEU A 49 -15.88 14.07 -4.58
C LEU A 49 -15.41 13.36 -3.32
N ALA A 50 -14.46 12.43 -3.47
CA ALA A 50 -13.92 11.62 -2.38
C ALA A 50 -12.53 11.09 -2.73
N VAL A 51 -11.80 10.64 -1.69
CA VAL A 51 -10.57 9.86 -1.86
C VAL A 51 -10.73 8.54 -1.10
N ARG A 52 -10.76 7.46 -1.85
CA ARG A 52 -10.87 6.08 -1.36
C ARG A 52 -9.55 5.34 -1.52
N ARG A 53 -9.43 4.16 -0.92
CA ARG A 53 -8.30 3.26 -1.12
C ARG A 53 -8.79 1.90 -1.64
N ARG A 54 -7.98 1.33 -2.55
CA ARG A 54 -8.10 -0.07 -2.98
C ARG A 54 -6.72 -0.70 -2.96
N GLY A 55 -6.47 -1.59 -2.00
CA GLY A 55 -5.13 -2.17 -1.81
C GLY A 55 -4.07 -1.12 -1.56
N LYS A 56 -3.15 -0.96 -2.51
CA LYS A 56 -2.06 0.04 -2.48
C LYS A 56 -2.31 1.21 -3.45
N TYR A 57 -3.53 1.35 -3.95
CA TYR A 57 -3.98 2.47 -4.77
C TYR A 57 -4.85 3.42 -3.97
N LEU A 58 -4.70 4.73 -4.23
CA LEU A 58 -5.68 5.73 -3.88
C LEU A 58 -6.56 5.98 -5.10
N LEU A 59 -7.87 6.07 -4.87
CA LEU A 59 -8.88 6.36 -5.87
C LEU A 59 -9.48 7.72 -5.52
N MET A 60 -9.12 8.75 -6.31
CA MET A 60 -9.69 10.08 -6.16
C MET A 60 -10.87 10.21 -7.13
N ASP A 61 -12.07 10.13 -6.61
CA ASP A 61 -13.31 10.26 -7.38
C ASP A 61 -13.51 11.71 -7.78
N LEU A 62 -13.76 11.93 -9.06
CA LEU A 62 -14.09 13.23 -9.62
C LEU A 62 -15.56 13.28 -10.02
N ASP A 63 -16.09 14.47 -10.31
CA ASP A 63 -17.43 14.64 -10.87
C ASP A 63 -17.60 13.91 -12.22
N ARG A 64 -16.51 13.64 -12.92
CA ARG A 64 -16.43 12.71 -14.06
C ARG A 64 -15.12 11.95 -14.02
N GLY A 65 -15.20 10.61 -13.93
CA GLY A 65 -14.05 9.73 -13.85
C GLY A 65 -13.35 9.77 -12.49
N LEU A 66 -12.17 9.21 -12.45
CA LEU A 66 -11.35 9.14 -11.24
C LEU A 66 -9.86 9.16 -11.58
N LEU A 67 -9.04 9.58 -10.63
CA LEU A 67 -7.58 9.43 -10.68
C LEU A 67 -7.15 8.26 -9.81
N LEU A 68 -6.44 7.32 -10.40
CA LEU A 68 -5.80 6.19 -9.72
C LEU A 68 -4.36 6.57 -9.40
N TRP A 69 -4.02 6.63 -8.10
CA TRP A 69 -2.68 6.96 -7.64
C TRP A 69 -2.01 5.72 -7.07
N HIS A 70 -0.78 5.48 -7.46
CA HIS A 70 0.06 4.43 -6.89
C HIS A 70 1.42 5.03 -6.50
N LEU A 71 1.82 4.85 -5.24
CA LEU A 71 3.05 5.47 -4.73
C LEU A 71 4.35 4.76 -5.18
N GLY A 72 4.24 3.63 -5.87
CA GLY A 72 5.41 2.89 -6.34
C GLY A 72 6.24 2.34 -5.18
N MET A 73 7.54 2.59 -5.21
CA MET A 73 8.48 2.11 -4.19
C MET A 73 8.97 3.21 -3.25
N SER A 74 9.04 4.45 -3.71
CA SER A 74 9.60 5.59 -3.00
C SER A 74 8.71 6.84 -3.09
N GLY A 75 7.53 6.71 -3.69
CA GLY A 75 6.61 7.83 -3.82
C GLY A 75 5.97 8.22 -2.51
N SER A 76 5.83 9.51 -2.30
CA SER A 76 5.11 10.13 -1.19
C SER A 76 4.18 11.23 -1.72
N LEU A 77 3.06 11.43 -1.04
CA LEU A 77 2.15 12.54 -1.29
C LEU A 77 2.30 13.56 -0.17
N SER A 78 2.35 14.83 -0.53
CA SER A 78 2.25 15.94 0.41
C SER A 78 1.05 16.82 0.05
N PHE A 79 0.33 17.31 1.08
CA PHE A 79 -0.77 18.24 0.91
C PHE A 79 -0.44 19.57 1.61
N SER A 80 -0.33 20.63 0.82
CA SER A 80 -0.09 22.00 1.31
C SER A 80 -1.38 22.81 1.15
N PRO A 81 -1.97 23.34 2.23
CA PRO A 81 -3.19 24.16 2.14
C PRO A 81 -2.94 25.46 1.38
N ILE A 82 -4.00 26.06 0.85
CA ILE A 82 -3.91 27.26 -0.01
C ILE A 82 -3.14 28.43 0.63
N SER A 83 -3.22 28.57 1.95
CA SER A 83 -2.48 29.59 2.71
C SER A 83 -0.95 29.40 2.70
N SER A 84 -0.46 28.21 2.34
CA SER A 84 0.95 27.84 2.47
C SER A 84 1.64 27.53 1.13
N PHE A 85 0.89 27.35 0.02
CA PHE A 85 1.51 26.85 -1.22
C PHE A 85 1.84 27.92 -2.26
N ALA A 86 1.43 29.19 -2.07
CA ALA A 86 1.55 30.24 -3.07
C ALA A 86 2.95 30.39 -3.72
N ASN A 87 3.99 29.81 -3.12
CA ASN A 87 5.38 29.88 -3.62
C ASN A 87 6.17 28.57 -3.38
N LEU A 88 5.55 27.38 -3.52
CA LEU A 88 6.26 26.12 -3.41
C LEU A 88 6.72 25.60 -4.79
N PRO A 89 7.92 25.99 -5.28
CA PRO A 89 8.42 25.50 -6.56
C PRO A 89 8.57 24.00 -6.53
N ALA A 90 8.32 23.36 -7.68
CA ALA A 90 8.52 21.92 -7.80
C ALA A 90 10.00 21.56 -7.69
N GLN A 91 10.33 20.56 -6.90
CA GLN A 91 11.66 20.02 -6.72
C GLN A 91 11.97 18.96 -7.81
N ALA A 92 13.22 18.50 -7.86
CA ALA A 92 13.72 17.58 -8.90
C ALA A 92 12.92 16.25 -8.99
N HIS A 93 12.30 15.82 -7.91
CA HIS A 93 11.55 14.55 -7.83
C HIS A 93 10.04 14.73 -7.71
N ASP A 94 9.54 15.97 -7.86
CA ASP A 94 8.11 16.26 -7.88
C ASP A 94 7.57 16.05 -9.29
N HIS A 95 6.80 14.98 -9.48
CA HIS A 95 6.41 14.54 -10.82
C HIS A 95 4.94 14.72 -11.15
N PHE A 96 4.10 15.04 -10.16
CA PHE A 96 2.71 15.39 -10.39
C PHE A 96 2.22 16.35 -9.30
N ASP A 97 1.71 17.50 -9.72
CA ASP A 97 1.05 18.47 -8.86
C ASP A 97 -0.40 18.62 -9.28
N LEU A 98 -1.30 18.45 -8.34
CA LEU A 98 -2.72 18.75 -8.47
C LEU A 98 -3.05 19.97 -7.62
N HIS A 99 -3.10 21.14 -8.26
CA HIS A 99 -3.54 22.37 -7.61
C HIS A 99 -5.06 22.35 -7.53
N THR A 100 -5.58 22.72 -6.38
CA THR A 100 -7.01 22.76 -6.12
C THR A 100 -7.41 24.04 -5.38
N SER A 101 -8.72 24.32 -5.33
CA SER A 101 -9.26 25.43 -4.54
C SER A 101 -8.98 25.34 -3.03
N HIS A 102 -8.54 24.17 -2.53
CA HIS A 102 -8.23 23.94 -1.12
C HIS A 102 -6.73 23.85 -0.83
N GLY A 103 -5.90 23.60 -1.85
CA GLY A 103 -4.46 23.43 -1.68
C GLY A 103 -3.82 22.63 -2.81
N LEU A 104 -2.55 22.33 -2.64
CA LEU A 104 -1.71 21.56 -3.56
C LEU A 104 -1.50 20.14 -3.03
N LEU A 105 -1.90 19.15 -3.81
CA LEU A 105 -1.49 17.76 -3.61
C LEU A 105 -0.34 17.44 -4.58
N ARG A 106 0.83 17.10 -4.02
CA ARG A 106 2.08 16.89 -4.75
C ARG A 106 2.57 15.45 -4.59
N LEU A 107 2.91 14.80 -5.71
CA LEU A 107 3.58 13.51 -5.72
C LEU A 107 5.09 13.72 -5.93
N ASN A 108 5.88 13.38 -4.92
CA ASN A 108 7.32 13.22 -4.98
C ASN A 108 7.66 11.74 -5.17
N ASP A 109 8.46 11.38 -6.18
CA ASP A 109 8.89 9.98 -6.40
C ASP A 109 10.27 9.90 -7.07
N PRO A 110 11.36 9.83 -6.28
CA PRO A 110 12.72 9.78 -6.81
C PRO A 110 12.96 8.65 -7.82
N ARG A 111 12.28 7.51 -7.67
CA ARG A 111 12.45 6.34 -8.53
C ARG A 111 11.48 6.27 -9.70
N ARG A 112 10.43 7.07 -9.71
CA ARG A 112 9.38 7.16 -10.74
C ARG A 112 8.66 5.83 -11.02
N PHE A 113 8.52 4.99 -10.00
CA PHE A 113 7.73 3.75 -10.06
C PHE A 113 6.28 3.96 -9.63
N GLY A 114 5.95 5.16 -9.20
CA GLY A 114 4.58 5.60 -8.95
C GLY A 114 3.81 5.85 -10.23
N ALA A 115 2.53 6.13 -10.07
CA ALA A 115 1.65 6.44 -11.19
C ALA A 115 0.49 7.33 -10.74
N VAL A 116 0.04 8.19 -11.65
CA VAL A 116 -1.24 8.88 -11.59
C VAL A 116 -1.91 8.64 -12.94
N VAL A 117 -3.04 7.93 -12.92
CA VAL A 117 -3.73 7.47 -14.13
C VAL A 117 -5.19 7.88 -14.06
N TYR A 118 -5.68 8.53 -15.11
CA TYR A 118 -7.10 8.81 -15.25
C TYR A 118 -7.85 7.58 -15.77
N ALA A 119 -9.02 7.34 -15.21
CA ALA A 119 -9.97 6.35 -15.67
C ALA A 119 -11.36 6.98 -15.73
N GLU A 120 -12.14 6.65 -16.77
CA GLU A 120 -13.50 7.15 -16.91
C GLU A 120 -14.45 6.57 -15.85
N SER A 121 -14.17 5.34 -15.44
CA SER A 121 -14.88 4.62 -14.36
C SER A 121 -14.01 3.49 -13.82
N GLU A 122 -14.41 2.87 -12.72
CA GLU A 122 -13.76 1.65 -12.21
C GLU A 122 -13.92 0.44 -13.16
N THR A 123 -14.89 0.47 -14.06
CA THR A 123 -15.13 -0.57 -15.07
C THR A 123 -14.40 -0.32 -16.39
N SER A 124 -13.78 0.84 -16.58
CA SER A 124 -12.99 1.14 -17.77
C SER A 124 -11.78 0.21 -17.91
N ALA A 125 -11.32 -0.02 -19.14
CA ALA A 125 -10.24 -0.96 -19.45
C ALA A 125 -8.97 -0.70 -18.63
N ILE A 126 -8.61 0.57 -18.46
CA ILE A 126 -7.41 0.94 -17.68
C ILE A 126 -7.59 0.66 -16.18
N ALA A 127 -8.75 0.96 -15.62
CA ALA A 127 -9.03 0.67 -14.21
C ALA A 127 -9.06 -0.85 -13.96
N GLN A 128 -9.71 -1.62 -14.83
CA GLN A 128 -9.74 -3.07 -14.74
C GLN A 128 -8.33 -3.69 -14.89
N LYS A 129 -7.49 -3.16 -15.76
CA LYS A 129 -6.09 -3.60 -15.87
C LYS A 129 -5.32 -3.40 -14.56
N LEU A 130 -5.56 -2.31 -13.83
CA LEU A 130 -4.84 -1.97 -12.61
C LEU A 130 -5.47 -2.57 -11.35
N LEU A 131 -6.79 -2.70 -11.29
CA LEU A 131 -7.53 -3.07 -10.09
C LEU A 131 -8.23 -4.42 -10.17
N GLY A 132 -8.58 -4.90 -11.38
CA GLY A 132 -9.43 -6.06 -11.57
C GLY A 132 -8.84 -7.39 -11.09
N HIS A 133 -7.53 -7.49 -10.98
CA HIS A 133 -6.84 -8.68 -10.48
C HIS A 133 -6.62 -8.65 -8.95
N LEU A 134 -6.96 -7.55 -8.27
CA LEU A 134 -6.71 -7.41 -6.84
C LEU A 134 -7.69 -8.25 -6.01
N GLY A 135 -7.15 -9.00 -5.05
CA GLY A 135 -7.90 -9.80 -4.10
C GLY A 135 -8.77 -8.99 -3.14
N VAL A 136 -9.34 -9.64 -2.13
CA VAL A 136 -10.22 -9.00 -1.16
C VAL A 136 -9.50 -7.97 -0.29
N GLU A 137 -10.21 -6.95 0.16
CA GLU A 137 -9.73 -6.01 1.18
C GLU A 137 -9.70 -6.69 2.54
N PRO A 138 -8.56 -6.66 3.25
CA PRO A 138 -8.45 -7.37 4.54
C PRO A 138 -9.16 -6.69 5.70
N LEU A 139 -9.45 -5.37 5.61
CA LEU A 139 -9.94 -4.56 6.74
C LEU A 139 -11.42 -4.12 6.62
N ASP A 140 -12.14 -4.55 5.59
CA ASP A 140 -13.53 -4.11 5.36
C ASP A 140 -14.60 -5.14 5.74
N GLY A 141 -14.19 -6.21 6.44
CA GLY A 141 -15.08 -7.28 6.90
C GLY A 141 -15.37 -8.37 5.87
N ARG A 142 -14.98 -8.20 4.61
CA ARG A 142 -15.25 -9.16 3.52
C ARG A 142 -14.19 -10.25 3.36
N PHE A 143 -13.13 -10.23 4.16
CA PHE A 143 -12.07 -11.23 4.12
C PHE A 143 -12.55 -12.55 4.77
N ASP A 144 -13.26 -13.37 4.00
CA ASP A 144 -13.84 -14.63 4.46
C ASP A 144 -12.80 -15.76 4.59
N LEU A 145 -12.93 -16.57 5.65
CA LEU A 145 -11.97 -17.65 5.94
C LEU A 145 -12.07 -18.81 4.93
N ASP A 146 -13.27 -19.25 4.58
CA ASP A 146 -13.44 -20.42 3.73
C ASP A 146 -13.03 -20.11 2.30
N ALA A 147 -13.36 -18.91 1.80
CA ALA A 147 -12.86 -18.42 0.52
C ALA A 147 -11.35 -18.29 0.51
N PHE A 148 -10.75 -17.74 1.57
CA PHE A 148 -9.29 -17.64 1.73
C PHE A 148 -8.62 -19.02 1.71
N HIS A 149 -9.07 -19.94 2.54
CA HIS A 149 -8.53 -21.29 2.60
C HIS A 149 -8.66 -22.02 1.26
N LYS A 150 -9.83 -21.95 0.60
CA LYS A 150 -10.06 -22.52 -0.72
C LYS A 150 -9.09 -21.95 -1.76
N ALA A 151 -8.87 -20.65 -1.76
CA ALA A 151 -7.92 -19.99 -2.66
C ALA A 151 -6.47 -20.43 -2.39
N LEU A 152 -6.05 -20.58 -1.12
CA LEU A 152 -4.72 -21.10 -0.76
C LEU A 152 -4.50 -22.52 -1.27
N LYS A 153 -5.53 -23.39 -1.23
CA LYS A 153 -5.44 -24.77 -1.72
C LYS A 153 -5.12 -24.88 -3.22
N GLN A 154 -5.42 -23.85 -3.99
CA GLN A 154 -5.12 -23.77 -5.43
C GLN A 154 -3.69 -23.30 -5.74
N ARG A 155 -2.87 -23.01 -4.72
CA ARG A 155 -1.54 -22.41 -4.90
C ARG A 155 -0.43 -23.31 -4.39
N SER A 156 0.45 -23.78 -5.28
CA SER A 156 1.65 -24.57 -4.92
C SER A 156 2.84 -23.69 -4.49
N ALA A 157 2.83 -22.41 -4.85
CA ALA A 157 3.89 -21.48 -4.47
C ALA A 157 4.00 -21.31 -2.94
N ALA A 158 5.14 -20.82 -2.47
CA ALA A 158 5.36 -20.51 -1.06
C ALA A 158 4.34 -19.48 -0.56
N ILE A 159 3.83 -19.69 0.65
CA ILE A 159 2.75 -18.84 1.22
C ILE A 159 3.07 -17.35 1.20
N LYS A 160 4.32 -16.97 1.50
CA LYS A 160 4.70 -15.55 1.43
C LYS A 160 4.57 -14.98 0.01
N GLN A 161 4.98 -15.73 -1.00
CA GLN A 161 4.84 -15.28 -2.40
C GLN A 161 3.38 -15.14 -2.82
N VAL A 162 2.52 -16.05 -2.34
CA VAL A 162 1.07 -15.98 -2.57
C VAL A 162 0.47 -14.73 -1.94
N LEU A 163 0.86 -14.37 -0.71
CA LEU A 163 0.42 -13.13 -0.08
C LEU A 163 0.90 -11.88 -0.82
N LEU A 164 2.15 -11.91 -1.30
CA LEU A 164 2.74 -10.78 -2.04
C LEU A 164 2.12 -10.56 -3.43
N ALA A 165 1.52 -11.60 -4.03
CA ALA A 165 0.84 -11.49 -5.33
C ALA A 165 -0.38 -10.55 -5.27
N GLY A 166 -1.05 -10.49 -4.12
CA GLY A 166 -2.15 -9.55 -3.88
C GLY A 166 -3.46 -9.90 -4.58
N ASP A 167 -3.56 -11.08 -5.16
CA ASP A 167 -4.73 -11.55 -5.92
C ASP A 167 -5.72 -12.38 -5.07
N ILE A 168 -5.31 -12.82 -3.88
CA ILE A 168 -6.20 -13.45 -2.90
C ILE A 168 -6.61 -12.42 -1.83
N VAL A 169 -5.64 -11.78 -1.21
CA VAL A 169 -5.81 -10.67 -0.27
C VAL A 169 -4.90 -9.53 -0.69
N VAL A 170 -5.44 -8.34 -0.83
CA VAL A 170 -4.69 -7.19 -1.33
C VAL A 170 -3.99 -6.41 -0.22
N GLY A 171 -2.98 -5.65 -0.57
CA GLY A 171 -2.34 -4.68 0.34
C GLY A 171 -1.22 -5.23 1.21
N VAL A 172 -1.14 -6.55 1.42
CA VAL A 172 -0.06 -7.20 2.16
C VAL A 172 1.22 -7.15 1.32
N GLY A 173 2.26 -6.54 1.85
CA GLY A 173 3.57 -6.50 1.19
C GLY A 173 4.64 -7.22 2.00
N ASN A 174 5.91 -6.87 1.77
CA ASN A 174 7.05 -7.62 2.31
C ASN A 174 7.16 -7.55 3.84
N ILE A 175 6.81 -6.40 4.41
CA ILE A 175 6.84 -6.17 5.87
C ILE A 175 5.73 -7.00 6.49
N TYR A 176 4.50 -6.71 6.12
CA TYR A 176 3.32 -7.26 6.78
C TYR A 176 3.11 -8.74 6.50
N ALA A 177 3.55 -9.27 5.35
CA ALA A 177 3.59 -10.71 5.11
C ALA A 177 4.56 -11.42 6.06
N SER A 178 5.74 -10.85 6.31
CA SER A 178 6.71 -11.45 7.24
C SER A 178 6.18 -11.45 8.68
N GLU A 179 5.58 -10.35 9.11
CA GLU A 179 5.02 -10.21 10.46
C GLU A 179 3.79 -11.11 10.68
N ALA A 180 2.84 -11.14 9.73
CA ALA A 180 1.66 -11.99 9.84
C ALA A 180 2.03 -13.49 9.85
N LEU A 181 3.00 -13.90 9.03
CA LEU A 181 3.51 -15.28 9.03
C LEU A 181 4.23 -15.64 10.33
N PHE A 182 4.93 -14.69 10.94
CA PHE A 182 5.54 -14.90 12.26
C PHE A 182 4.47 -15.09 13.34
N ILE A 183 3.50 -14.18 13.43
CA ILE A 183 2.42 -14.23 14.42
C ILE A 183 1.59 -15.52 14.28
N SER A 184 1.32 -15.96 13.05
CA SER A 184 0.59 -17.20 12.80
C SER A 184 1.43 -18.48 12.94
N GLY A 185 2.74 -18.37 13.23
CA GLY A 185 3.64 -19.51 13.38
C GLY A 185 3.92 -20.28 12.07
N ILE A 186 3.77 -19.64 10.92
CA ILE A 186 3.91 -20.27 9.61
C ILE A 186 5.24 -19.89 8.97
N ARG A 187 6.03 -20.89 8.56
CA ARG A 187 7.28 -20.64 7.84
C ARG A 187 6.99 -20.04 6.45
N PRO A 188 7.67 -18.97 6.03
CA PRO A 188 7.39 -18.28 4.76
C PRO A 188 7.52 -19.15 3.50
N THR A 189 8.30 -20.23 3.58
CA THR A 189 8.58 -21.14 2.46
C THR A 189 7.57 -22.26 2.29
N VAL A 190 6.64 -22.45 3.24
CA VAL A 190 5.59 -23.49 3.15
C VAL A 190 4.74 -23.23 1.91
N SER A 191 4.48 -24.28 1.13
CA SER A 191 3.55 -24.20 0.01
C SER A 191 2.14 -23.87 0.50
N ALA A 192 1.49 -22.87 -0.10
CA ALA A 192 0.19 -22.39 0.34
C ALA A 192 -0.88 -23.50 0.38
N LYS A 193 -0.86 -24.43 -0.58
CA LYS A 193 -1.79 -25.61 -0.59
C LYS A 193 -1.66 -26.53 0.62
N ARG A 194 -0.54 -26.47 1.37
CA ARG A 194 -0.31 -27.25 2.59
C ARG A 194 -0.88 -26.60 3.85
N ILE A 195 -1.32 -25.36 3.76
CA ILE A 195 -1.92 -24.65 4.91
C ILE A 195 -3.27 -25.30 5.25
N SER A 196 -3.40 -25.82 6.47
CA SER A 196 -4.67 -26.35 6.98
C SER A 196 -5.65 -25.20 7.26
N ARG A 197 -6.95 -25.52 7.39
CA ARG A 197 -7.99 -24.52 7.69
C ARG A 197 -7.69 -23.75 8.99
N LEU A 198 -7.26 -24.42 10.05
CA LEU A 198 -6.87 -23.79 11.31
C LEU A 198 -5.67 -22.85 11.15
N ARG A 199 -4.67 -23.21 10.35
CA ARG A 199 -3.54 -22.34 10.05
C ARG A 199 -3.94 -21.17 9.17
N ALA A 200 -4.85 -21.36 8.23
CA ALA A 200 -5.41 -20.28 7.42
C ALA A 200 -6.19 -19.27 8.27
N GLU A 201 -6.96 -19.74 9.25
CA GLU A 201 -7.66 -18.90 10.22
C GLU A 201 -6.69 -18.03 11.04
N ARG A 202 -5.64 -18.63 11.61
CA ARG A 202 -4.60 -17.90 12.34
C ARG A 202 -3.91 -16.87 11.45
N LEU A 203 -3.59 -17.23 10.21
CA LEU A 203 -2.95 -16.34 9.26
C LEU A 203 -3.87 -15.18 8.87
N ARG A 204 -5.15 -15.46 8.60
CA ARG A 204 -6.15 -14.44 8.30
C ARG A 204 -6.27 -13.44 9.45
N THR A 205 -6.43 -13.91 10.68
CA THR A 205 -6.49 -13.08 11.88
C THR A 205 -5.21 -12.24 12.02
N ALA A 206 -4.04 -12.86 11.89
CA ALA A 206 -2.76 -12.16 11.96
C ALA A 206 -2.59 -11.08 10.88
N ILE A 207 -3.08 -11.30 9.65
CA ILE A 207 -3.07 -10.30 8.57
C ILE A 207 -3.93 -9.10 8.97
N ILE A 208 -5.16 -9.33 9.43
CA ILE A 208 -6.08 -8.28 9.85
C ILE A 208 -5.47 -7.46 10.99
N ASP A 209 -5.01 -8.13 12.04
CA ASP A 209 -4.50 -7.49 13.25
C ASP A 209 -3.24 -6.66 12.99
N VAL A 210 -2.30 -7.22 12.21
CA VAL A 210 -1.05 -6.52 11.87
C VAL A 210 -1.32 -5.28 11.05
N LEU A 211 -2.18 -5.38 10.03
CA LEU A 211 -2.50 -4.24 9.16
C LEU A 211 -3.28 -3.17 9.92
N ALA A 212 -4.27 -3.55 10.74
CA ALA A 212 -5.05 -2.61 11.53
C ALA A 212 -4.17 -1.85 12.54
N ARG A 213 -3.28 -2.57 13.26
CA ARG A 213 -2.32 -1.94 14.18
C ARG A 213 -1.34 -1.02 13.46
N ALA A 214 -0.87 -1.41 12.27
CA ALA A 214 0.02 -0.59 11.49
C ALA A 214 -0.65 0.71 11.03
N VAL A 215 -1.91 0.66 10.59
CA VAL A 215 -2.71 1.88 10.28
C VAL A 215 -2.83 2.75 11.51
N ALA A 216 -3.23 2.20 12.66
CA ALA A 216 -3.40 2.96 13.91
C ALA A 216 -2.09 3.63 14.40
N LYS A 217 -0.92 3.08 14.02
CA LYS A 217 0.41 3.62 14.36
C LYS A 217 1.03 4.52 13.29
N GLY A 218 0.27 4.93 12.30
CA GLY A 218 0.78 5.81 11.25
C GLY A 218 1.64 5.11 10.19
N GLY A 219 1.56 3.77 10.07
CA GLY A 219 2.37 2.98 9.15
C GLY A 219 3.80 2.70 9.65
N SER A 220 4.64 2.11 8.79
CA SER A 220 6.05 1.89 9.05
C SER A 220 6.90 2.95 8.36
N THR A 221 7.79 3.63 9.08
CA THR A 221 8.80 4.49 8.46
C THR A 221 9.97 3.63 8.01
N LEU A 222 9.89 3.09 6.82
CA LEU A 222 11.09 2.64 6.13
C LEU A 222 11.69 3.85 5.42
N ARG A 223 12.84 4.27 5.82
CA ARG A 223 13.77 5.32 5.29
C ARG A 223 13.18 6.47 4.44
N ASP A 224 12.09 6.22 3.70
CA ASP A 224 11.55 7.12 2.67
C ASP A 224 10.03 7.38 2.78
N PHE A 225 9.34 6.96 3.87
CA PHE A 225 7.91 7.18 4.02
C PHE A 225 7.61 8.22 5.10
N SER A 226 6.90 9.26 4.72
CA SER A 226 6.14 10.15 5.60
C SER A 226 4.71 10.27 5.08
N ASN A 227 3.75 10.55 5.97
CA ASN A 227 2.40 10.89 5.54
C ASN A 227 2.37 12.26 4.82
N ALA A 228 1.22 12.69 4.32
CA ALA A 228 1.11 13.95 3.57
C ALA A 228 1.42 15.22 4.41
N ASP A 229 1.54 15.11 5.72
CA ASP A 229 1.98 16.17 6.64
C ASP A 229 3.46 16.05 7.03
N GLY A 230 4.20 15.08 6.45
CA GLY A 230 5.63 14.86 6.72
C GLY A 230 5.92 14.03 7.97
N ASN A 231 4.90 13.49 8.66
CA ASN A 231 5.09 12.70 9.87
C ASN A 231 5.51 11.27 9.55
N ALA A 232 6.48 10.76 10.32
CA ALA A 232 6.97 9.40 10.24
C ALA A 232 6.01 8.41 10.95
N GLY A 233 5.92 7.16 10.46
CA GLY A 233 5.21 6.09 11.16
C GLY A 233 6.08 5.39 12.21
N TYR A 234 5.47 4.67 13.14
CA TYR A 234 6.16 4.04 14.27
C TYR A 234 6.06 2.51 14.30
N PHE A 235 5.39 1.88 13.35
CA PHE A 235 5.17 0.43 13.37
C PHE A 235 6.46 -0.40 13.33
N GLN A 236 7.51 0.06 12.65
CA GLN A 236 8.79 -0.67 12.56
C GLN A 236 9.46 -0.93 13.92
N LEU A 237 9.20 -0.09 14.92
CA LEU A 237 9.72 -0.28 16.27
C LEU A 237 9.15 -1.54 16.94
N GLU A 238 8.02 -2.05 16.44
CA GLU A 238 7.33 -3.24 16.94
C GLU A 238 7.55 -4.49 16.07
N ALA A 239 8.30 -4.39 14.96
CA ALA A 239 8.55 -5.53 14.09
C ALA A 239 9.15 -6.71 14.88
N ASN A 240 8.54 -7.89 14.71
CA ASN A 240 9.00 -9.11 15.35
C ASN A 240 10.17 -9.75 14.60
N VAL A 241 10.12 -9.75 13.27
CA VAL A 241 11.11 -10.41 12.42
C VAL A 241 11.63 -9.51 11.30
N TYR A 242 10.82 -8.58 10.78
CA TYR A 242 11.20 -7.79 9.61
C TYR A 242 12.40 -6.90 9.92
N ASP A 243 13.44 -6.98 9.06
CA ASP A 243 14.73 -6.27 9.16
C ASP A 243 15.49 -6.52 10.46
N ARG A 244 15.28 -7.71 11.07
CA ARG A 244 15.92 -8.12 12.34
C ARG A 244 16.83 -9.34 12.19
N GLU A 245 17.44 -9.54 11.02
CA GLU A 245 18.43 -10.62 10.81
C GLU A 245 19.51 -10.59 11.87
N GLY A 246 19.82 -11.77 12.45
CA GLY A 246 20.84 -11.92 13.50
C GLY A 246 20.45 -11.40 14.89
N GLN A 247 19.29 -10.76 15.05
CA GLN A 247 18.78 -10.35 16.34
C GLN A 247 18.00 -11.49 17.02
N PRO A 248 17.94 -11.52 18.36
CA PRO A 248 17.16 -12.52 19.08
C PRO A 248 15.64 -12.37 18.79
N CYS A 249 14.99 -13.49 18.57
CA CYS A 249 13.53 -13.56 18.47
C CYS A 249 12.89 -13.12 19.79
N ARG A 250 11.88 -12.24 19.72
CA ARG A 250 11.19 -11.73 20.91
C ARG A 250 10.39 -12.78 21.68
N GLN A 251 10.11 -13.96 21.06
CA GLN A 251 9.35 -15.04 21.70
C GLN A 251 10.24 -16.18 22.24
N CYS A 252 11.32 -16.54 21.53
CA CYS A 252 12.11 -17.74 21.89
C CYS A 252 13.63 -17.48 21.93
N SER A 253 14.08 -16.26 21.76
CA SER A 253 15.48 -15.82 21.77
C SER A 253 16.39 -16.42 20.69
N GLN A 254 15.91 -17.35 19.84
CA GLN A 254 16.67 -17.83 18.69
C GLN A 254 16.88 -16.71 17.68
N LEU A 255 18.01 -16.72 17.00
CA LEU A 255 18.33 -15.66 16.03
C LEU A 255 17.38 -15.68 14.83
N ILE A 256 16.87 -14.51 14.47
CA ILE A 256 16.06 -14.30 13.27
C ILE A 256 16.94 -14.60 12.06
N LYS A 257 16.42 -15.44 11.15
CA LYS A 257 17.06 -15.81 9.90
C LYS A 257 16.52 -14.98 8.76
N ARG A 258 17.37 -14.79 7.75
CA ARG A 258 17.02 -14.16 6.47
C ARG A 258 17.23 -15.15 5.33
N LEU A 259 16.35 -15.11 4.35
CA LEU A 259 16.52 -15.75 3.04
C LEU A 259 15.95 -14.85 1.93
N VAL A 260 16.18 -15.19 0.67
CA VAL A 260 15.64 -14.45 -0.47
C VAL A 260 14.54 -15.28 -1.15
N GLN A 261 13.36 -14.69 -1.34
CA GLN A 261 12.25 -15.28 -2.08
C GLN A 261 11.73 -14.26 -3.10
N GLY A 262 11.69 -14.63 -4.39
CA GLY A 262 11.21 -13.73 -5.44
C GLY A 262 11.91 -12.36 -5.42
N GLN A 263 13.22 -12.33 -5.31
CA GLN A 263 14.08 -11.14 -5.24
C GLN A 263 13.81 -10.23 -4.01
N ARG A 264 13.14 -10.74 -2.97
CA ARG A 264 12.84 -9.99 -1.74
C ARG A 264 13.41 -10.68 -0.51
N ALA A 265 14.00 -9.88 0.37
CA ALA A 265 14.43 -10.38 1.68
C ALA A 265 13.22 -10.88 2.47
N THR A 266 13.37 -12.04 3.11
CA THR A 266 12.36 -12.69 3.93
C THR A 266 12.96 -13.00 5.28
N TYR A 267 12.39 -12.47 6.33
CA TYR A 267 12.86 -12.62 7.70
C TYR A 267 11.92 -13.56 8.46
N TYR A 268 12.47 -14.46 9.26
CA TYR A 268 11.66 -15.42 10.01
C TYR A 268 12.43 -16.03 11.18
N CYS A 269 11.70 -16.53 12.19
CA CYS A 269 12.24 -17.35 13.27
C CYS A 269 12.05 -18.84 12.93
N ALA A 270 13.16 -19.59 12.79
CA ALA A 270 13.10 -21.01 12.46
C ALA A 270 12.48 -21.88 13.57
N SER A 271 12.51 -21.41 14.82
CA SER A 271 11.92 -22.10 15.98
C SER A 271 10.42 -21.85 16.09
N CYS A 272 9.96 -20.59 16.00
CA CYS A 272 8.55 -20.24 16.16
C CYS A 272 7.71 -20.58 14.93
N GLN A 273 8.30 -20.50 13.72
CA GLN A 273 7.58 -20.71 12.45
C GLN A 273 7.84 -22.13 11.91
N LYS A 274 6.81 -22.93 11.88
CA LYS A 274 6.87 -24.35 11.45
C LYS A 274 6.42 -24.55 9.99
N ASN A 275 6.82 -25.71 9.41
CA ASN A 275 6.36 -26.15 8.10
C ASN A 275 4.91 -26.62 8.12
#